data_55c8279c9c5a37933521f7b230801c22
#
_entry.id   55c8279c9c5a37933521f7b230801c22
#
_cell.length_a   1.000
_cell.length_b   1.000
_cell.length_c   1.000
_cell.angle_alpha   90.00
_cell.angle_beta   90.00
_cell.angle_gamma   90.00
#
_symmetry.space_group_name_H-M   'P 1'
#
loop_
_entity.id
_entity.type
_entity.pdbx_description
1 polymer ?
#
loop_
_entity_poly.entity_id
_entity_poly.type
_entity_poly.pdbx_seq_one_letter_code
_entity_poly.pdbx_strand_id
1 'polypeptide(L)'
;VEGVGHFEPLRHYAEVHLLMEPGEPGSGLQFSARCSEDFLDRNWQRLILTHLEEKRHRGVLTGSGITDMQITLIAGRAHQKHTEGGDFRQATYRAVRQGLCEAAAEGCVQILEPDYAFKLEVPSEYVGRAMTDLERMKGTFEPPEVDGENMVLSGVVPVATMQNYQREVVSYTKGRGRLSCVLQGYFPCHNAVEVVENTHYEAELDLADPTGSVFCAH
;
A
#
# COMPACT_ATOMS: atom_id res chain seq x y z
N VAL A 1 4.78 -0.40 -15.11
CA VAL A 1 4.23 -1.70 -15.53
C VAL A 1 2.86 -1.48 -16.17
N GLU A 2 2.54 -2.23 -17.20
CA GLU A 2 1.22 -2.25 -17.83
C GLU A 2 0.40 -3.42 -17.26
N GLY A 3 -0.82 -3.13 -16.82
CA GLY A 3 -1.79 -4.12 -16.40
C GLY A 3 -2.89 -4.27 -17.45
N VAL A 4 -3.15 -5.50 -17.89
CA VAL A 4 -4.16 -5.81 -18.90
C VAL A 4 -5.23 -6.71 -18.33
N GLY A 5 -6.49 -6.32 -18.49
CA GLY A 5 -7.65 -7.10 -18.06
C GLY A 5 -8.63 -7.32 -19.21
N HIS A 6 -8.97 -8.58 -19.41
CA HIS A 6 -10.03 -9.00 -20.32
C HIS A 6 -11.19 -9.60 -19.53
N PHE A 7 -12.39 -9.27 -19.93
CA PHE A 7 -13.60 -9.94 -19.50
C PHE A 7 -14.46 -10.27 -20.71
N GLU A 8 -14.36 -11.50 -21.14
CA GLU A 8 -14.98 -12.01 -22.38
C GLU A 8 -15.67 -13.37 -22.13
N PRO A 9 -16.61 -13.47 -21.18
CA PRO A 9 -17.50 -14.62 -21.12
C PRO A 9 -18.52 -14.55 -22.26
N LEU A 10 -19.24 -15.64 -22.51
CA LEU A 10 -20.21 -15.74 -23.60
C LEU A 10 -21.14 -14.52 -23.68
N ARG A 11 -21.12 -13.81 -24.81
CA ARG A 11 -21.90 -12.57 -25.10
C ARG A 11 -21.52 -11.33 -24.29
N HIS A 12 -20.34 -11.32 -23.69
CA HIS A 12 -19.77 -10.16 -23.02
C HIS A 12 -18.38 -9.85 -23.56
N TYR A 13 -17.98 -8.60 -23.55
CA TYR A 13 -16.64 -8.20 -23.97
C TYR A 13 -16.21 -6.88 -23.32
N ALA A 14 -15.09 -6.87 -22.64
CA ALA A 14 -14.39 -5.65 -22.26
C ALA A 14 -12.88 -5.91 -22.15
N GLU A 15 -12.10 -4.95 -22.60
CA GLU A 15 -10.65 -4.94 -22.49
C GLU A 15 -10.19 -3.61 -21.91
N VAL A 16 -9.29 -3.65 -20.93
CA VAL A 16 -8.75 -2.48 -20.24
C VAL A 16 -7.24 -2.62 -20.11
N HIS A 17 -6.53 -1.57 -20.46
CA HIS A 17 -5.09 -1.43 -20.31
C HIS A 17 -4.78 -0.27 -19.36
N LEU A 18 -4.06 -0.55 -18.30
CA LEU A 18 -3.68 0.42 -17.28
C LEU A 18 -2.17 0.53 -17.20
N LEU A 19 -1.64 1.74 -17.29
CA LEU A 19 -0.26 2.03 -16.93
C LEU A 19 -0.20 2.31 -15.43
N MET A 20 0.60 1.53 -14.71
CA MET A 20 0.78 1.63 -13.28
C MET A 20 2.19 2.13 -12.97
N GLU A 21 2.28 3.27 -12.32
CA GLU A 21 3.52 3.97 -12.01
C GLU A 21 3.59 4.27 -10.52
N PRO A 22 4.80 4.29 -9.90
CA PRO A 22 4.92 4.72 -8.52
C PRO A 22 4.55 6.20 -8.40
N GLY A 23 3.85 6.54 -7.33
CA GLY A 23 3.53 7.92 -6.93
C GLY A 23 4.49 8.41 -5.85
N GLU A 24 4.36 9.69 -5.50
CA GLU A 24 5.10 10.26 -4.39
C GLU A 24 4.63 9.66 -3.05
N PRO A 25 5.54 9.46 -2.08
CA PRO A 25 5.18 8.99 -0.75
C PRO A 25 4.07 9.83 -0.12
N GLY A 26 2.99 9.19 0.33
CA GLY A 26 1.83 9.84 0.93
C GLY A 26 0.83 10.42 -0.07
N SER A 27 1.04 10.25 -1.39
CA SER A 27 0.11 10.76 -2.43
C SER A 27 -1.17 9.92 -2.57
N GLY A 28 -1.20 8.72 -2.01
CA GLY A 28 -2.32 7.79 -2.16
C GLY A 28 -2.45 7.26 -3.60
N LEU A 29 -3.66 6.88 -4.00
CA LEU A 29 -3.94 6.44 -5.36
C LEU A 29 -4.45 7.63 -6.19
N GLN A 30 -3.86 7.80 -7.36
CA GLN A 30 -4.27 8.79 -8.35
C GLN A 30 -4.66 8.10 -9.65
N PHE A 31 -5.78 8.53 -10.24
CA PHE A 31 -6.33 7.92 -11.44
C PHE A 31 -6.44 8.97 -12.55
N SER A 32 -6.10 8.55 -13.77
CA SER A 32 -6.20 9.40 -14.96
C SER A 32 -6.48 8.58 -16.22
N ALA A 33 -6.84 9.25 -17.31
CA ALA A 33 -7.02 8.62 -18.62
C ALA A 33 -6.21 9.39 -19.68
N ARG A 34 -5.46 8.65 -20.48
CA ARG A 34 -4.76 9.13 -21.69
C ARG A 34 -5.17 8.33 -22.94
N CYS A 35 -6.30 7.65 -22.88
CA CYS A 35 -6.84 6.88 -24.00
C CYS A 35 -7.52 7.82 -25.00
N SER A 36 -7.32 7.57 -26.31
CA SER A 36 -8.04 8.29 -27.38
C SER A 36 -9.52 7.93 -27.40
N GLU A 37 -10.38 8.93 -27.59
CA GLU A 37 -11.83 8.72 -27.77
C GLU A 37 -12.18 7.97 -29.05
N ASP A 38 -11.26 7.93 -30.02
CA ASP A 38 -11.42 7.14 -31.26
C ASP A 38 -11.40 5.62 -31.02
N PHE A 39 -10.70 5.21 -29.93
CA PHE A 39 -10.58 3.78 -29.56
C PHE A 39 -11.57 3.39 -28.48
N LEU A 40 -11.85 4.28 -27.53
CA LEU A 40 -12.76 4.04 -26.44
C LEU A 40 -13.55 5.30 -26.10
N ASP A 41 -14.86 5.24 -26.25
CA ASP A 41 -15.76 6.35 -25.97
C ASP A 41 -15.54 6.93 -24.57
N ARG A 42 -15.68 8.24 -24.46
CA ARG A 42 -15.45 8.99 -23.21
C ARG A 42 -16.30 8.52 -22.02
N ASN A 43 -17.51 8.03 -22.27
CA ASN A 43 -18.36 7.53 -21.19
C ASN A 43 -17.80 6.23 -20.61
N TRP A 44 -17.26 5.35 -21.48
CA TRP A 44 -16.57 4.14 -21.01
C TRP A 44 -15.30 4.49 -20.25
N GLN A 45 -14.52 5.46 -20.70
CA GLN A 45 -13.32 5.92 -19.95
C GLN A 45 -13.69 6.42 -18.56
N ARG A 46 -14.74 7.26 -18.43
CA ARG A 46 -15.24 7.74 -17.13
C ARG A 46 -15.71 6.59 -16.23
N LEU A 47 -16.40 5.62 -16.81
CA LEU A 47 -16.88 4.46 -16.07
C LEU A 47 -15.71 3.62 -15.52
N ILE A 48 -14.66 3.41 -16.32
CA ILE A 48 -13.45 2.73 -15.87
C ILE A 48 -12.78 3.48 -14.70
N LEU A 49 -12.66 4.82 -14.80
CA LEU A 49 -12.14 5.63 -13.69
C LEU A 49 -13.00 5.49 -12.43
N THR A 50 -14.33 5.50 -12.57
CA THR A 50 -15.25 5.24 -11.44
C THR A 50 -15.00 3.86 -10.82
N HIS A 51 -14.77 2.82 -11.63
CA HIS A 51 -14.47 1.48 -11.13
C HIS A 51 -13.11 1.38 -10.43
N LEU A 52 -12.13 2.21 -10.83
CA LEU A 52 -10.87 2.33 -10.10
C LEU A 52 -11.05 3.00 -8.73
N GLU A 53 -11.92 4.00 -8.63
CA GLU A 53 -12.17 4.77 -7.40
C GLU A 53 -13.08 4.05 -6.40
N GLU A 54 -14.04 3.24 -6.87
CA GLU A 54 -15.09 2.63 -6.03
C GLU A 54 -14.58 1.52 -5.11
N LYS A 55 -13.38 0.97 -5.38
CA LYS A 55 -12.84 -0.20 -4.70
C LYS A 55 -11.49 0.09 -4.04
N ARG A 56 -11.31 -0.47 -2.83
CA ARG A 56 -10.01 -0.56 -2.22
C ARG A 56 -9.25 -1.72 -2.86
N HIS A 57 -8.32 -1.41 -3.76
CA HIS A 57 -7.50 -2.42 -4.43
C HIS A 57 -6.50 -3.06 -3.47
N ARG A 58 -6.40 -4.39 -3.52
CA ARG A 58 -5.49 -5.18 -2.70
C ARG A 58 -4.18 -5.45 -3.42
N GLY A 59 -3.08 -5.34 -2.71
CA GLY A 59 -1.77 -5.78 -3.17
C GLY A 59 -1.67 -7.30 -3.25
N VAL A 60 -0.73 -7.79 -4.05
CA VAL A 60 -0.57 -9.22 -4.34
C VAL A 60 0.38 -9.95 -3.38
N LEU A 61 1.15 -9.23 -2.56
CA LEU A 61 2.09 -9.83 -1.60
C LEU A 61 1.44 -10.18 -0.26
N THR A 62 0.52 -9.35 0.23
CA THR A 62 -0.08 -9.51 1.57
C THR A 62 -1.59 -9.33 1.60
N GLY A 63 -2.22 -8.98 0.47
CA GLY A 63 -3.63 -8.63 0.44
C GLY A 63 -3.97 -7.27 1.09
N SER A 64 -2.98 -6.53 1.56
CA SER A 64 -3.16 -5.18 2.08
C SER A 64 -3.51 -4.19 0.97
N GLY A 65 -4.18 -3.08 1.29
CA GLY A 65 -4.50 -2.06 0.29
C GLY A 65 -3.25 -1.44 -0.33
N ILE A 66 -3.26 -1.21 -1.64
CA ILE A 66 -2.18 -0.47 -2.32
C ILE A 66 -2.31 1.04 -2.07
N THR A 67 -1.20 1.76 -2.16
CA THR A 67 -1.13 3.22 -2.03
C THR A 67 0.04 3.78 -2.83
N ASP A 68 0.11 5.10 -2.93
CA ASP A 68 1.22 5.85 -3.53
C ASP A 68 1.55 5.39 -4.96
N MET A 69 0.49 5.32 -5.77
CA MET A 69 0.56 4.92 -7.17
C MET A 69 -0.29 5.83 -8.04
N GLN A 70 0.17 6.04 -9.27
CA GLN A 70 -0.64 6.58 -10.35
C GLN A 70 -1.06 5.44 -11.28
N ILE A 71 -2.36 5.34 -11.54
CA ILE A 71 -2.94 4.36 -12.45
C ILE A 71 -3.62 5.13 -13.59
N THR A 72 -3.11 4.95 -14.79
CA THR A 72 -3.56 5.69 -15.98
C THR A 72 -4.19 4.73 -16.99
N LEU A 73 -5.44 4.96 -17.37
CA LEU A 73 -6.07 4.27 -18.49
C LEU A 73 -5.39 4.70 -19.80
N ILE A 74 -4.72 3.76 -20.46
CA ILE A 74 -4.00 4.02 -21.71
C ILE A 74 -4.68 3.46 -22.96
N ALA A 75 -5.41 2.36 -22.83
CA ALA A 75 -6.19 1.76 -23.89
C ALA A 75 -7.37 0.97 -23.34
N GLY A 76 -8.34 0.71 -24.18
CA GLY A 76 -9.47 -0.15 -23.87
C GLY A 76 -10.27 -0.43 -25.12
N ARG A 77 -11.09 -1.49 -25.07
CA ARG A 77 -11.93 -1.88 -26.17
C ARG A 77 -13.30 -2.32 -25.69
N ALA A 78 -14.32 -1.86 -26.41
CA ALA A 78 -15.71 -2.26 -26.25
C ALA A 78 -16.22 -2.93 -27.51
N HIS A 79 -17.20 -3.81 -27.38
CA HIS A 79 -17.93 -4.38 -28.51
C HIS A 79 -19.34 -3.79 -28.55
N GLN A 80 -19.77 -3.26 -29.70
CA GLN A 80 -21.02 -2.51 -29.85
C GLN A 80 -22.27 -3.24 -29.34
N LYS A 81 -22.30 -4.58 -29.39
CA LYS A 81 -23.46 -5.41 -29.03
C LYS A 81 -23.28 -6.22 -27.75
N HIS A 82 -22.05 -6.30 -27.22
CA HIS A 82 -21.70 -7.25 -26.18
C HIS A 82 -20.97 -6.61 -25.00
N THR A 83 -20.91 -5.28 -24.91
CA THR A 83 -20.29 -4.60 -23.78
C THR A 83 -21.37 -3.95 -22.91
N GLU A 84 -21.34 -4.31 -21.63
CA GLU A 84 -22.14 -3.69 -20.57
C GLU A 84 -21.21 -3.04 -19.54
N GLY A 85 -21.76 -2.14 -18.72
CA GLY A 85 -20.95 -1.44 -17.70
C GLY A 85 -20.27 -2.38 -16.70
N GLY A 86 -20.94 -3.48 -16.37
CA GLY A 86 -20.41 -4.51 -15.48
C GLY A 86 -19.18 -5.24 -16.05
N ASP A 87 -19.06 -5.33 -17.37
CA ASP A 87 -17.93 -5.97 -18.05
C ASP A 87 -16.66 -5.14 -17.85
N PHE A 88 -16.76 -3.83 -17.98
CA PHE A 88 -15.65 -2.93 -17.69
C PHE A 88 -15.22 -2.96 -16.20
N ARG A 89 -16.17 -3.14 -15.27
CA ARG A 89 -15.82 -3.35 -13.86
C ARG A 89 -14.93 -4.58 -13.71
N GLN A 90 -15.33 -5.68 -14.30
CA GLN A 90 -14.59 -6.95 -14.24
C GLN A 90 -13.21 -6.84 -14.92
N ALA A 91 -13.14 -6.23 -16.11
CA ALA A 91 -11.88 -6.04 -16.83
C ALA A 91 -10.94 -5.08 -16.07
N THR A 92 -11.46 -3.99 -15.50
CA THR A 92 -10.67 -3.01 -14.73
C THR A 92 -10.03 -3.65 -13.50
N TYR A 93 -10.79 -4.42 -12.72
CA TYR A 93 -10.25 -5.09 -11.53
C TYR A 93 -9.17 -6.11 -11.87
N ARG A 94 -9.35 -6.86 -12.96
CA ARG A 94 -8.36 -7.80 -13.47
C ARG A 94 -7.11 -7.11 -14.00
N ALA A 95 -7.25 -5.97 -14.68
CA ALA A 95 -6.13 -5.17 -15.15
C ALA A 95 -5.25 -4.70 -13.98
N VAL A 96 -5.85 -4.19 -12.90
CA VAL A 96 -5.09 -3.80 -11.69
C VAL A 96 -4.36 -5.01 -11.10
N ARG A 97 -5.05 -6.12 -10.92
CA ARG A 97 -4.46 -7.32 -10.31
C ARG A 97 -3.34 -7.91 -11.16
N GLN A 98 -3.53 -8.03 -12.45
CA GLN A 98 -2.53 -8.55 -13.38
C GLN A 98 -1.29 -7.65 -13.39
N GLY A 99 -1.46 -6.31 -13.47
CA GLY A 99 -0.34 -5.37 -13.40
C GLY A 99 0.44 -5.45 -12.08
N LEU A 100 -0.24 -5.66 -10.95
CA LEU A 100 0.42 -5.88 -9.66
C LEU A 100 1.18 -7.21 -9.61
N CYS A 101 0.66 -8.28 -10.23
CA CYS A 101 1.37 -9.54 -10.32
C CYS A 101 2.64 -9.42 -11.17
N GLU A 102 2.58 -8.73 -12.31
CA GLU A 102 3.75 -8.44 -13.15
C GLU A 102 4.80 -7.62 -12.40
N ALA A 103 4.38 -6.55 -11.72
CA ALA A 103 5.26 -5.73 -10.89
C ALA A 103 5.92 -6.55 -9.77
N ALA A 104 5.19 -7.48 -9.14
CA ALA A 104 5.73 -8.35 -8.11
C ALA A 104 6.74 -9.36 -8.69
N ALA A 105 6.47 -9.93 -9.86
CA ALA A 105 7.38 -10.83 -10.57
C ALA A 105 8.70 -10.14 -10.96
N GLU A 106 8.64 -8.84 -11.26
CA GLU A 106 9.81 -8.00 -11.55
C GLU A 106 10.51 -7.49 -10.28
N GLY A 107 9.99 -7.78 -9.09
CA GLY A 107 10.53 -7.28 -7.82
C GLY A 107 10.31 -5.78 -7.59
N CYS A 108 9.33 -5.18 -8.25
CA CYS A 108 9.03 -3.75 -8.21
C CYS A 108 7.94 -3.38 -7.19
N VAL A 109 7.48 -4.32 -6.37
CA VAL A 109 6.48 -4.07 -5.31
C VAL A 109 7.17 -3.96 -3.96
N GLN A 110 6.83 -2.91 -3.22
CA GLN A 110 7.36 -2.66 -1.88
C GLN A 110 6.26 -2.71 -0.83
N ILE A 111 6.52 -3.40 0.28
CA ILE A 111 5.66 -3.34 1.47
C ILE A 111 5.97 -2.08 2.26
N LEU A 112 4.93 -1.34 2.62
CA LEU A 112 5.02 -0.18 3.50
C LEU A 112 4.45 -0.53 4.87
N GLU A 113 5.04 0.07 5.92
CA GLU A 113 4.52 0.01 7.28
C GLU A 113 4.32 1.40 7.86
N PRO A 114 3.40 1.57 8.82
CA PRO A 114 3.23 2.83 9.50
C PRO A 114 4.34 3.07 10.51
N ASP A 115 4.84 4.30 10.56
CA ASP A 115 5.82 4.76 11.54
C ASP A 115 5.25 5.85 12.45
N TYR A 116 5.70 5.85 13.71
CA TYR A 116 5.49 6.95 14.64
C TYR A 116 6.67 7.92 14.61
N ALA A 117 6.37 9.21 14.54
CA ALA A 117 7.25 10.22 15.12
C ALA A 117 7.08 10.17 16.63
N PHE A 118 8.14 9.95 17.38
CA PHE A 118 8.10 9.85 18.83
C PHE A 118 8.91 10.97 19.50
N LYS A 119 8.50 11.31 20.71
CA LYS A 119 9.27 12.09 21.66
C LYS A 119 9.28 11.34 23.00
N LEU A 120 10.48 10.96 23.45
CA LEU A 120 10.69 10.23 24.70
C LEU A 120 11.49 11.08 25.68
N GLU A 121 10.90 11.37 26.83
CA GLU A 121 11.54 12.09 27.94
C GLU A 121 11.84 11.09 29.06
N VAL A 122 13.10 10.95 29.44
CA VAL A 122 13.52 10.07 30.53
C VAL A 122 14.57 10.76 31.41
N PRO A 123 14.64 10.46 32.72
CA PRO A 123 15.75 10.91 33.55
C PRO A 123 17.09 10.49 32.96
N SER A 124 18.11 11.33 33.09
CA SER A 124 19.43 11.15 32.46
C SER A 124 20.08 9.78 32.75
N GLU A 125 19.81 9.21 33.92
CA GLU A 125 20.27 7.86 34.31
C GLU A 125 19.72 6.72 33.45
N TYR A 126 18.60 6.92 32.74
CA TYR A 126 17.94 5.91 31.90
C TYR A 126 18.13 6.12 30.40
N VAL A 127 18.81 7.18 29.98
CA VAL A 127 18.96 7.51 28.55
C VAL A 127 19.66 6.37 27.76
N GLY A 128 20.69 5.75 28.32
CA GLY A 128 21.38 4.63 27.66
C GLY A 128 20.48 3.44 27.42
N ARG A 129 19.61 3.10 28.38
CA ARG A 129 18.60 2.05 28.23
C ARG A 129 17.60 2.43 27.12
N ALA A 130 17.07 3.66 27.17
CA ALA A 130 16.13 4.14 26.17
C ALA A 130 16.69 4.08 24.76
N MET A 131 17.95 4.47 24.55
CA MET A 131 18.61 4.39 23.25
C MET A 131 18.73 2.94 22.77
N THR A 132 19.16 2.02 23.63
CA THR A 132 19.26 0.59 23.31
C THR A 132 17.88 -0.01 22.96
N ASP A 133 16.85 0.35 23.70
CA ASP A 133 15.50 -0.10 23.41
C ASP A 133 15.00 0.43 22.05
N LEU A 134 15.24 1.70 21.75
CA LEU A 134 14.88 2.32 20.46
C LEU A 134 15.63 1.67 19.28
N GLU A 135 16.92 1.38 19.43
CA GLU A 135 17.70 0.65 18.42
C GLU A 135 17.15 -0.76 18.18
N ARG A 136 16.83 -1.48 19.26
CA ARG A 136 16.18 -2.81 19.19
C ARG A 136 14.85 -2.76 18.45
N MET A 137 14.07 -1.71 18.63
CA MET A 137 12.79 -1.47 17.96
C MET A 137 12.95 -0.94 16.52
N LYS A 138 14.19 -0.86 15.98
CA LYS A 138 14.49 -0.33 14.65
C LYS A 138 14.12 1.15 14.47
N GLY A 139 14.11 1.89 15.57
CA GLY A 139 13.93 3.34 15.55
C GLY A 139 15.21 4.06 15.10
N THR A 140 15.01 5.20 14.46
CA THR A 140 16.05 6.19 14.17
C THR A 140 15.77 7.44 14.99
N PHE A 141 16.80 8.03 15.59
CA PHE A 141 16.63 9.17 16.48
C PHE A 141 17.83 10.11 16.44
N GLU A 142 17.54 11.37 16.72
CA GLU A 142 18.54 12.42 16.88
C GLU A 142 19.32 12.24 18.20
N PRO A 143 20.53 12.83 18.31
CA PRO A 143 21.27 12.83 19.57
C PRO A 143 20.39 13.35 20.71
N PRO A 144 20.49 12.75 21.92
CA PRO A 144 19.68 13.16 23.05
C PRO A 144 19.91 14.63 23.42
N GLU A 145 18.81 15.34 23.65
CA GLU A 145 18.84 16.73 24.13
C GLU A 145 18.66 16.79 25.64
N VAL A 146 19.37 17.70 26.31
CA VAL A 146 19.25 17.91 27.76
C VAL A 146 18.07 18.83 28.06
N ASP A 147 17.16 18.39 28.91
CA ASP A 147 16.05 19.20 29.42
C ASP A 147 15.99 19.09 30.96
N GLY A 148 16.72 19.97 31.63
CA GLY A 148 16.88 19.93 33.08
C GLY A 148 17.57 18.67 33.58
N GLU A 149 16.90 17.85 34.38
CA GLU A 149 17.38 16.54 34.86
C GLU A 149 17.04 15.39 33.90
N ASN A 150 16.26 15.69 32.86
CA ASN A 150 15.82 14.72 31.85
C ASN A 150 16.63 14.83 30.56
N MET A 151 16.58 13.74 29.80
CA MET A 151 17.02 13.68 28.42
C MET A 151 15.82 13.46 27.50
N VAL A 152 15.81 14.14 26.39
CA VAL A 152 14.77 14.04 25.36
C VAL A 152 15.36 13.35 24.13
N LEU A 153 14.71 12.28 23.71
CA LEU A 153 14.99 11.54 22.49
C LEU A 153 13.83 11.74 21.52
N SER A 154 14.12 12.21 20.31
CA SER A 154 13.12 12.41 19.25
C SER A 154 13.54 11.67 18.00
N GLY A 155 12.59 11.07 17.30
CA GLY A 155 12.88 10.31 16.10
C GLY A 155 11.67 9.59 15.53
N VAL A 156 11.93 8.55 14.76
CA VAL A 156 10.94 7.75 14.04
C VAL A 156 11.13 6.27 14.37
N VAL A 157 10.02 5.55 14.51
CA VAL A 157 10.04 4.12 14.85
C VAL A 157 8.84 3.40 14.25
N PRO A 158 8.99 2.16 13.76
CA PRO A 158 7.86 1.37 13.29
C PRO A 158 6.81 1.16 14.39
N VAL A 159 5.53 1.39 14.02
CA VAL A 159 4.41 1.22 14.96
C VAL A 159 4.39 -0.19 15.54
N ALA A 160 4.67 -1.19 14.70
CA ALA A 160 4.64 -2.60 15.10
C ALA A 160 5.62 -2.93 16.23
N THR A 161 6.80 -2.29 16.28
CA THR A 161 7.85 -2.57 17.26
C THR A 161 7.68 -1.79 18.56
N MET A 162 6.94 -0.65 18.53
CA MET A 162 6.75 0.22 19.70
C MET A 162 5.54 -0.15 20.56
N GLN A 163 4.83 -1.22 20.22
CA GLN A 163 3.69 -1.67 21.01
C GLN A 163 4.08 -1.93 22.46
N ASN A 164 3.29 -1.37 23.39
CA ASN A 164 3.50 -1.47 24.84
C ASN A 164 4.75 -0.77 25.42
N TYR A 165 5.61 -0.15 24.61
CA TYR A 165 6.85 0.46 25.11
C TYR A 165 6.59 1.57 26.14
N GLN A 166 5.48 2.29 26.05
CA GLN A 166 5.09 3.26 27.07
C GLN A 166 4.98 2.64 28.46
N ARG A 167 4.46 1.42 28.58
CA ARG A 167 4.38 0.70 29.86
C ARG A 167 5.78 0.35 30.38
N GLU A 168 6.67 -0.04 29.49
CA GLU A 168 8.07 -0.32 29.86
C GLU A 168 8.75 0.95 30.36
N VAL A 169 8.59 2.08 29.65
CA VAL A 169 9.14 3.38 30.06
C VAL A 169 8.65 3.77 31.46
N VAL A 170 7.35 3.70 31.71
CA VAL A 170 6.78 4.00 33.03
C VAL A 170 7.37 3.08 34.10
N SER A 171 7.53 1.79 33.79
CA SER A 171 8.04 0.80 34.73
C SER A 171 9.50 1.08 35.11
N TYR A 172 10.43 1.16 34.15
CA TYR A 172 11.84 1.29 34.49
C TYR A 172 12.23 2.71 35.00
N THR A 173 11.47 3.75 34.60
CA THR A 173 11.68 5.10 35.09
C THR A 173 10.92 5.41 36.40
N LYS A 174 10.20 4.42 36.92
CA LYS A 174 9.35 4.60 38.15
C LYS A 174 8.32 5.73 37.97
N GLY A 175 7.72 5.82 36.78
CA GLY A 175 6.70 6.82 36.45
C GLY A 175 7.24 8.20 36.04
N ARG A 176 8.56 8.39 35.99
CA ARG A 176 9.17 9.68 35.62
C ARG A 176 9.34 9.88 34.11
N GLY A 177 9.30 8.79 33.32
CA GLY A 177 9.42 8.86 31.86
C GLY A 177 8.10 9.17 31.16
N ARG A 178 8.15 9.84 30.03
CA ARG A 178 7.01 10.19 29.18
C ARG A 178 7.31 9.84 27.72
N LEU A 179 6.38 9.15 27.07
CA LEU A 179 6.44 8.85 25.65
C LEU A 179 5.24 9.48 24.94
N SER A 180 5.49 10.22 23.90
CA SER A 180 4.47 10.77 22.98
C SER A 180 4.73 10.24 21.57
N CYS A 181 3.69 9.77 20.89
CA CYS A 181 3.77 9.23 19.54
C CYS A 181 2.68 9.85 18.66
N VAL A 182 3.06 10.20 17.43
CA VAL A 182 2.15 10.69 16.40
C VAL A 182 2.43 9.90 15.12
N LEU A 183 1.39 9.44 14.45
CA LEU A 183 1.55 8.74 13.16
C LEU A 183 2.20 9.71 12.15
N GLN A 184 3.36 9.33 11.62
CA GLN A 184 4.09 10.15 10.66
C GLN A 184 3.69 9.82 9.21
N GLY A 185 3.37 8.56 8.92
CA GLY A 185 3.02 8.07 7.59
C GLY A 185 3.43 6.62 7.40
N TYR A 186 3.55 6.24 6.12
CA TYR A 186 3.93 4.90 5.72
C TYR A 186 5.30 4.92 5.05
N PHE A 187 6.17 4.02 5.46
CA PHE A 187 7.56 3.93 5.01
C PHE A 187 7.91 2.48 4.66
N PRO A 188 9.02 2.23 3.94
CA PRO A 188 9.45 0.87 3.62
C PRO A 188 9.52 -0.02 4.87
N CYS A 189 8.85 -1.16 4.82
CA CYS A 189 8.77 -2.10 5.93
C CYS A 189 10.15 -2.69 6.26
N HIS A 190 10.56 -2.60 7.53
CA HIS A 190 11.88 -3.04 7.99
C HIS A 190 12.08 -4.56 7.91
N ASN A 191 11.02 -5.35 7.96
CA ASN A 191 11.04 -6.81 7.91
C ASN A 191 10.06 -7.37 6.85
N ALA A 192 10.00 -6.76 5.66
CA ALA A 192 9.05 -7.07 4.61
C ALA A 192 8.97 -8.56 4.26
N VAL A 193 10.10 -9.26 4.20
CA VAL A 193 10.16 -10.71 3.88
C VAL A 193 9.39 -11.51 4.92
N GLU A 194 9.66 -11.27 6.20
CA GLU A 194 8.96 -11.95 7.31
C GLU A 194 7.46 -11.67 7.30
N VAL A 195 7.06 -10.41 7.00
CA VAL A 195 5.64 -10.03 6.92
C VAL A 195 4.94 -10.77 5.79
N VAL A 196 5.56 -10.88 4.62
CA VAL A 196 5.00 -11.63 3.47
C VAL A 196 4.85 -13.11 3.82
N GLU A 197 5.90 -13.73 4.39
CA GLU A 197 5.88 -15.14 4.77
C GLU A 197 4.80 -15.43 5.81
N ASN A 198 4.68 -14.61 6.85
CA ASN A 198 3.72 -14.80 7.92
C ASN A 198 2.27 -14.52 7.52
N THR A 199 2.05 -13.73 6.48
CA THR A 199 0.69 -13.40 6.01
C THR A 199 0.05 -14.57 5.28
N HIS A 200 0.83 -15.45 4.66
CA HIS A 200 0.36 -16.60 3.87
C HIS A 200 -0.70 -16.23 2.82
N TYR A 201 -0.63 -15.01 2.27
CA TYR A 201 -1.57 -14.55 1.27
C TYR A 201 -1.15 -15.03 -0.13
N GLU A 202 -2.07 -15.71 -0.80
CA GLU A 202 -1.89 -16.20 -2.16
C GLU A 202 -2.85 -15.46 -3.10
N ALA A 203 -2.31 -14.55 -3.91
CA ALA A 203 -3.10 -13.69 -4.79
C ALA A 203 -3.92 -14.48 -5.82
N GLU A 204 -3.42 -15.63 -6.26
CA GLU A 204 -4.08 -16.50 -7.24
C GLU A 204 -5.29 -17.24 -6.65
N LEU A 205 -5.33 -17.45 -5.34
CA LEU A 205 -6.44 -18.10 -4.63
C LEU A 205 -7.51 -17.12 -4.15
N ASP A 206 -7.29 -15.82 -4.30
CA ASP A 206 -8.25 -14.78 -3.90
C ASP A 206 -9.39 -14.66 -4.92
N LEU A 207 -10.48 -15.39 -4.68
CA LEU A 207 -11.65 -15.38 -5.56
C LEU A 207 -12.40 -14.04 -5.59
N ALA A 208 -12.24 -13.21 -4.56
CA ALA A 208 -12.84 -11.88 -4.51
C ALA A 208 -12.08 -10.87 -5.37
N ASP A 209 -10.79 -11.11 -5.57
CA ASP A 209 -9.88 -10.29 -6.35
C ASP A 209 -9.08 -11.13 -7.36
N PRO A 210 -9.72 -11.72 -8.37
CA PRO A 210 -9.08 -12.65 -9.30
C PRO A 210 -7.99 -11.97 -10.15
N THR A 211 -6.88 -12.66 -10.34
CA THR A 211 -5.73 -12.18 -11.12
C THR A 211 -5.87 -12.45 -12.62
N GLY A 212 -6.63 -13.47 -13.01
CA GLY A 212 -6.73 -13.94 -14.38
C GLY A 212 -7.81 -13.22 -15.20
N SER A 213 -7.52 -12.94 -16.46
CA SER A 213 -8.52 -12.54 -17.46
C SER A 213 -9.49 -13.69 -17.78
N VAL A 214 -10.70 -13.33 -18.18
CA VAL A 214 -11.75 -14.28 -18.59
C VAL A 214 -11.90 -14.21 -20.09
N PHE A 215 -11.68 -15.32 -20.77
CA PHE A 215 -11.87 -15.46 -22.21
C PHE A 215 -13.00 -16.44 -22.53
N CYS A 216 -13.64 -16.25 -23.67
CA CYS A 216 -14.61 -17.21 -24.17
C CYS A 216 -13.90 -18.54 -24.50
N ALA A 217 -14.34 -19.64 -23.91
CA ALA A 217 -13.88 -20.96 -24.31
C ALA A 217 -14.51 -21.30 -25.67
N HIS A 218 -13.69 -21.50 -26.68
CA HIS A 218 -14.07 -21.99 -27.99
C HIS A 218 -14.04 -23.52 -28.06
#